data_bc5371a2d6e05229105fa0ea354e1981
#
_entry.id   bc5371a2d6e05229105fa0ea354e1981
#
_cell.length_a   1.000
_cell.length_b   1.000
_cell.length_c   1.000
_cell.angle_alpha   90.00
_cell.angle_beta   90.00
_cell.angle_gamma   90.00
#
_symmetry.space_group_name_H-M   'P 1'
#
loop_
_entity.id
_entity.type
_entity.pdbx_description
1 polymer ?
#
loop_
_entity_poly.entity_id
_entity_poly.type
_entity_poly.pdbx_seq_one_letter_code
_entity_poly.pdbx_strand_id
1 'polypeptide(L)'
;MLADDGYAALAAEVLQLYVDDIPADDLKAICARAYTTPKFSDPDIVPVTELEDGLHIGHLSMGPTAAFKDMAMQLLGELFEYELARRGETLNILGATSGDTGSSAEYAMRGREGISVFMLTPAGRMTPFQQAQMFGLEDPNIHNIALDGVFDDCQDVVKAVSGDLEYNAANRIGAVNSINWARLMAQIVYYVSSWIRMTETNDQKVSFSVPTGNFGDVCAGHIAKSMGVPIDRLIVATNENDVLDEFFRTGAYRVRTSEETMATSSPSMDISRASNFERFIFDLLGRDAERTAEKFGVKVKQGGFTLTADPVFPDASAVYGFLSGRSTHADRVETIRDCWERLGVMVDPHTADGIHVARGLRDQVSTPIVCLETALPVKFADTILEATGREPDMPERFAGIMDAPRRVVDLPNDADVVKDFILDNIATK
;
A
#
# COMPACT_ATOMS: atom_id res chain seq x y z
N MET A 1 2.05 16.84 -21.45
CA MET A 1 1.80 16.90 -20.00
C MET A 1 2.85 16.11 -19.22
N LEU A 2 2.88 14.78 -19.20
CA LEU A 2 3.90 14.05 -18.40
C LEU A 2 5.34 14.30 -18.90
N ALA A 3 5.53 14.40 -20.20
CA ALA A 3 6.85 14.66 -20.80
C ALA A 3 7.37 16.07 -20.53
N ASP A 4 6.49 17.04 -20.33
CA ASP A 4 6.86 18.45 -20.20
C ASP A 4 6.77 18.95 -18.76
N ASP A 5 5.76 18.49 -17.99
CA ASP A 5 5.43 19.03 -16.65
C ASP A 5 5.73 18.04 -15.50
N GLY A 6 5.99 16.76 -15.84
CA GLY A 6 6.35 15.70 -14.89
C GLY A 6 5.22 15.16 -14.02
N TYR A 7 5.58 14.18 -13.14
CA TYR A 7 4.62 13.44 -12.31
C TYR A 7 3.84 14.33 -11.32
N ALA A 8 4.49 15.31 -10.72
CA ALA A 8 3.86 16.20 -9.72
C ALA A 8 2.73 17.05 -10.34
N ALA A 9 2.91 17.53 -11.57
CA ALA A 9 1.88 18.27 -12.30
C ALA A 9 0.70 17.36 -12.67
N LEU A 10 0.97 16.15 -13.17
CA LEU A 10 -0.06 15.14 -13.40
C LEU A 10 -0.84 14.83 -12.12
N ALA A 11 -0.14 14.68 -11.00
CA ALA A 11 -0.77 14.42 -9.70
C ALA A 11 -1.75 15.56 -9.34
N ALA A 12 -1.34 16.82 -9.50
CA ALA A 12 -2.21 17.95 -9.20
C ALA A 12 -3.49 17.95 -10.08
N GLU A 13 -3.36 17.67 -11.37
CA GLU A 13 -4.52 17.62 -12.29
C GLU A 13 -5.49 16.47 -11.94
N VAL A 14 -4.95 15.28 -11.62
CA VAL A 14 -5.79 14.13 -11.22
C VAL A 14 -6.46 14.39 -9.88
N LEU A 15 -5.72 14.91 -8.90
CA LEU A 15 -6.23 15.16 -7.56
C LEU A 15 -7.27 16.29 -7.53
N GLN A 16 -7.13 17.32 -8.39
CA GLN A 16 -8.11 18.41 -8.50
C GLN A 16 -9.54 17.92 -8.85
N LEU A 17 -9.66 16.72 -9.45
CA LEU A 17 -10.98 16.11 -9.71
C LEU A 17 -11.72 15.68 -8.44
N TYR A 18 -11.01 15.55 -7.33
CA TYR A 18 -11.52 15.04 -6.04
C TYR A 18 -11.38 16.03 -4.90
N VAL A 19 -10.46 16.98 -5.03
CA VAL A 19 -10.13 17.97 -4.00
C VAL A 19 -10.58 19.33 -4.50
N ASP A 20 -11.74 19.78 -4.04
CA ASP A 20 -12.39 21.04 -4.44
C ASP A 20 -12.30 22.15 -3.38
N ASP A 21 -11.81 21.81 -2.18
CA ASP A 21 -11.69 22.70 -1.01
C ASP A 21 -10.25 23.21 -0.76
N ILE A 22 -9.28 22.79 -1.58
CA ILE A 22 -7.91 23.32 -1.62
C ILE A 22 -7.74 24.13 -2.93
N PRO A 23 -7.26 25.38 -2.87
CA PRO A 23 -6.97 26.16 -4.07
C PRO A 23 -6.00 25.44 -5.01
N ALA A 24 -6.24 25.52 -6.33
CA ALA A 24 -5.45 24.80 -7.33
C ALA A 24 -3.93 25.05 -7.23
N ASP A 25 -3.53 26.30 -6.96
CA ASP A 25 -2.10 26.65 -6.82
C ASP A 25 -1.49 26.02 -5.54
N ASP A 26 -2.24 25.94 -4.45
CA ASP A 26 -1.80 25.28 -3.22
C ASP A 26 -1.69 23.77 -3.44
N LEU A 27 -2.65 23.15 -4.13
CA LEU A 27 -2.59 21.73 -4.46
C LEU A 27 -1.40 21.40 -5.37
N LYS A 28 -1.09 22.26 -6.35
CA LYS A 28 0.11 22.12 -7.18
C LYS A 28 1.39 22.20 -6.35
N ALA A 29 1.45 23.14 -5.40
CA ALA A 29 2.59 23.28 -4.50
C ALA A 29 2.73 22.06 -3.57
N ILE A 30 1.63 21.52 -3.05
CA ILE A 30 1.59 20.28 -2.26
C ILE A 30 2.15 19.10 -3.07
N CYS A 31 1.67 18.91 -4.30
CA CYS A 31 2.16 17.83 -5.18
C CYS A 31 3.65 17.99 -5.52
N ALA A 32 4.10 19.20 -5.79
CA ALA A 32 5.51 19.50 -6.08
C ALA A 32 6.44 19.19 -4.89
N ARG A 33 5.98 19.38 -3.65
CA ARG A 33 6.74 19.00 -2.45
C ARG A 33 6.68 17.50 -2.16
N ALA A 34 5.55 16.86 -2.46
CA ALA A 34 5.38 15.42 -2.27
C ALA A 34 6.24 14.60 -3.24
N TYR A 35 6.21 14.96 -4.53
CA TYR A 35 6.82 14.19 -5.63
C TYR A 35 8.00 14.94 -6.23
N THR A 36 9.14 14.87 -5.58
CA THR A 36 10.36 15.58 -5.99
C THR A 36 11.62 14.74 -5.77
N THR A 37 12.67 15.01 -6.52
CA THR A 37 14.02 14.52 -6.24
C THR A 37 14.73 15.47 -5.25
N PRO A 38 15.55 15.00 -4.30
CA PRO A 38 15.99 13.60 -4.14
C PRO A 38 15.05 12.72 -3.27
N LYS A 39 13.86 13.19 -2.89
CA LYS A 39 12.91 12.40 -2.08
C LYS A 39 12.57 11.09 -2.77
N PHE A 40 12.28 11.15 -4.05
CA PHE A 40 12.25 9.97 -4.94
C PHE A 40 13.57 9.90 -5.70
N SER A 41 14.13 8.69 -5.81
CA SER A 41 15.45 8.48 -6.40
C SER A 41 15.47 8.57 -7.93
N ASP A 42 14.31 8.51 -8.58
CA ASP A 42 14.16 8.63 -10.02
C ASP A 42 13.38 9.91 -10.36
N PRO A 43 13.83 10.75 -11.32
CA PRO A 43 13.14 11.98 -11.71
C PRO A 43 11.76 11.72 -12.33
N ASP A 44 11.55 10.53 -12.89
CA ASP A 44 10.26 10.11 -13.42
C ASP A 44 9.24 9.76 -12.34
N ILE A 45 9.69 9.63 -11.08
CA ILE A 45 8.92 9.21 -9.89
C ILE A 45 8.38 7.79 -10.03
N VAL A 46 7.75 7.47 -11.16
CA VAL A 46 7.23 6.14 -11.51
C VAL A 46 7.75 5.77 -12.91
N PRO A 47 9.02 5.36 -13.05
CA PRO A 47 9.50 4.82 -14.31
C PRO A 47 8.83 3.47 -14.62
N VAL A 48 8.69 3.15 -15.90
CA VAL A 48 8.19 1.86 -16.39
C VAL A 48 9.26 1.24 -17.26
N THR A 49 9.66 0.00 -16.95
CA THR A 49 10.67 -0.74 -17.73
C THR A 49 10.10 -2.05 -18.24
N GLU A 50 10.56 -2.47 -19.41
CA GLU A 50 10.23 -3.79 -19.93
C GLU A 50 11.00 -4.86 -19.14
N LEU A 51 10.29 -5.87 -18.66
CA LEU A 51 10.87 -7.05 -18.03
C LEU A 51 11.09 -8.16 -19.06
N GLU A 52 10.09 -8.44 -19.84
CA GLU A 52 10.08 -9.39 -20.97
C GLU A 52 8.94 -9.03 -21.93
N ASP A 53 8.88 -9.65 -23.11
CA ASP A 53 7.92 -9.30 -24.17
C ASP A 53 6.48 -9.17 -23.64
N GLY A 54 5.97 -7.95 -23.71
CA GLY A 54 4.61 -7.59 -23.28
C GLY A 54 4.37 -7.60 -21.77
N LEU A 55 5.40 -7.78 -20.94
CA LEU A 55 5.34 -7.65 -19.48
C LEU A 55 6.34 -6.59 -19.00
N HIS A 56 5.86 -5.62 -18.27
CA HIS A 56 6.63 -4.48 -17.79
C HIS A 56 6.53 -4.37 -16.27
N ILE A 57 7.47 -3.66 -15.65
CA ILE A 57 7.42 -3.28 -14.22
C ILE A 57 7.16 -1.77 -14.14
N GLY A 58 6.13 -1.40 -13.40
CA GLY A 58 5.90 -0.04 -12.94
C GLY A 58 6.57 0.16 -11.58
N HIS A 59 7.66 0.91 -11.55
CA HIS A 59 8.50 1.06 -10.35
C HIS A 59 7.88 2.04 -9.37
N LEU A 60 7.32 1.55 -8.28
CA LEU A 60 6.69 2.35 -7.22
C LEU A 60 7.56 2.50 -5.96
N SER A 61 8.73 1.85 -5.92
CA SER A 61 9.61 1.80 -4.76
C SER A 61 10.75 2.83 -4.78
N MET A 62 10.66 3.85 -5.63
CA MET A 62 11.67 4.90 -5.75
C MET A 62 11.67 5.90 -4.57
N GLY A 63 10.66 5.82 -3.71
CA GLY A 63 10.48 6.70 -2.55
C GLY A 63 11.46 6.43 -1.39
N PRO A 64 11.37 7.24 -0.31
CA PRO A 64 12.34 7.25 0.78
C PRO A 64 12.42 5.94 1.58
N THR A 65 11.38 5.11 1.56
CA THR A 65 11.38 3.84 2.30
C THR A 65 11.47 2.59 1.41
N ALA A 66 11.64 2.77 0.11
CA ALA A 66 11.72 1.68 -0.85
C ALA A 66 10.47 0.78 -0.87
N ALA A 67 9.29 1.37 -0.74
CA ALA A 67 8.00 0.70 -0.85
C ALA A 67 6.97 1.59 -1.56
N PHE A 68 6.05 0.99 -2.31
CA PHE A 68 4.99 1.71 -3.05
C PHE A 68 4.13 2.62 -2.15
N LYS A 69 4.10 2.31 -0.86
CA LYS A 69 3.34 3.09 0.14
C LYS A 69 3.80 4.53 0.24
N ASP A 70 5.06 4.82 -0.12
CA ASP A 70 5.60 6.17 -0.18
C ASP A 70 4.83 7.06 -1.14
N MET A 71 4.32 6.50 -2.24
CA MET A 71 3.53 7.23 -3.24
C MET A 71 2.32 7.93 -2.62
N ALA A 72 1.66 7.27 -1.68
CA ALA A 72 0.52 7.84 -0.97
C ALA A 72 0.91 8.60 0.30
N MET A 73 1.88 8.10 1.06
CA MET A 73 2.23 8.67 2.37
C MET A 73 2.92 10.03 2.23
N GLN A 74 3.79 10.22 1.23
CA GLN A 74 4.45 11.52 1.02
C GLN A 74 3.43 12.63 0.72
N LEU A 75 2.41 12.34 -0.09
CA LEU A 75 1.32 13.27 -0.33
C LEU A 75 0.47 13.50 0.93
N LEU A 76 0.15 12.42 1.67
CA LEU A 76 -0.66 12.51 2.88
C LEU A 76 0.01 13.39 3.95
N GLY A 77 1.34 13.31 4.08
CA GLY A 77 2.10 14.18 4.98
C GLY A 77 1.98 15.65 4.61
N GLU A 78 2.08 15.99 3.34
CA GLU A 78 1.89 17.37 2.85
C GLU A 78 0.45 17.88 3.09
N LEU A 79 -0.56 17.02 2.84
CA LEU A 79 -1.97 17.37 3.07
C LEU A 79 -2.27 17.57 4.55
N PHE A 80 -1.75 16.72 5.43
CA PHE A 80 -1.95 16.88 6.88
C PHE A 80 -1.32 18.19 7.38
N GLU A 81 -0.08 18.48 7.01
CA GLU A 81 0.58 19.71 7.42
C GLU A 81 -0.18 20.95 6.94
N TYR A 82 -0.65 20.95 5.68
CA TYR A 82 -1.44 22.04 5.11
C TYR A 82 -2.75 22.25 5.90
N GLU A 83 -3.53 21.20 6.14
CA GLU A 83 -4.81 21.29 6.84
C GLU A 83 -4.67 21.63 8.32
N LEU A 84 -3.68 21.06 9.01
CA LEU A 84 -3.44 21.36 10.41
C LEU A 84 -2.99 22.82 10.60
N ALA A 85 -2.14 23.33 9.72
CA ALA A 85 -1.74 24.73 9.73
C ALA A 85 -2.95 25.66 9.48
N ARG A 86 -3.82 25.33 8.51
CA ARG A 86 -5.03 26.09 8.21
C ARG A 86 -6.01 26.14 9.38
N ARG A 87 -6.11 25.06 10.14
CA ARG A 87 -7.04 24.94 11.29
C ARG A 87 -6.42 25.36 12.61
N GLY A 88 -5.10 25.53 12.68
CA GLY A 88 -4.38 25.74 13.94
C GLY A 88 -4.48 24.54 14.88
N GLU A 89 -4.50 23.33 14.34
CA GLU A 89 -4.67 22.06 15.06
C GLU A 89 -3.40 21.21 15.06
N THR A 90 -3.40 20.18 15.90
CA THR A 90 -2.36 19.15 15.95
C THR A 90 -2.97 17.76 15.71
N LEU A 91 -2.15 16.78 15.39
CA LEU A 91 -2.58 15.40 15.13
C LEU A 91 -1.58 14.42 15.75
N ASN A 92 -2.07 13.43 16.47
CA ASN A 92 -1.31 12.32 17.00
C ASN A 92 -1.68 11.05 16.24
N ILE A 93 -0.80 10.59 15.37
CA ILE A 93 -1.02 9.40 14.56
C ILE A 93 -0.66 8.16 15.37
N LEU A 94 -1.62 7.27 15.56
CA LEU A 94 -1.42 5.97 16.19
C LEU A 94 -1.62 4.87 15.16
N GLY A 95 -0.67 3.96 15.05
CA GLY A 95 -0.76 2.85 14.10
C GLY A 95 -0.05 1.59 14.60
N ALA A 96 -0.46 0.44 14.06
CA ALA A 96 0.27 -0.81 14.15
C ALA A 96 0.82 -1.18 12.78
N THR A 97 2.04 -1.72 12.75
CA THR A 97 2.70 -2.05 11.49
C THR A 97 3.52 -3.33 11.59
N SER A 98 3.59 -4.06 10.47
CA SER A 98 4.56 -5.14 10.23
C SER A 98 5.85 -4.65 9.55
N GLY A 99 5.98 -3.32 9.27
CA GLY A 99 7.18 -2.70 8.70
C GLY A 99 6.88 -1.63 7.65
N ASP A 100 6.40 -1.99 6.47
CA ASP A 100 6.31 -1.07 5.32
C ASP A 100 5.36 0.11 5.50
N THR A 101 4.20 -0.11 6.14
CA THR A 101 3.26 0.98 6.38
C THR A 101 3.81 1.96 7.43
N GLY A 102 4.43 1.43 8.49
CA GLY A 102 5.02 2.24 9.54
C GLY A 102 6.19 3.07 9.02
N SER A 103 7.15 2.45 8.35
CA SER A 103 8.29 3.17 7.80
C SER A 103 7.86 4.28 6.83
N SER A 104 6.92 3.99 5.92
CA SER A 104 6.41 5.01 4.98
C SER A 104 5.68 6.15 5.70
N ALA A 105 4.90 5.86 6.76
CA ALA A 105 4.21 6.88 7.53
C ALA A 105 5.20 7.76 8.31
N GLU A 106 6.17 7.16 8.99
CA GLU A 106 7.19 7.88 9.74
C GLU A 106 8.02 8.80 8.85
N TYR A 107 8.51 8.30 7.71
CA TYR A 107 9.27 9.11 6.75
C TYR A 107 8.45 10.24 6.12
N ALA A 108 7.15 10.07 6.00
CA ALA A 108 6.27 11.13 5.49
C ALA A 108 5.96 12.20 6.54
N MET A 109 5.96 11.82 7.84
CA MET A 109 5.52 12.69 8.94
C MET A 109 6.68 13.24 9.78
N ARG A 110 7.90 12.71 9.62
CA ARG A 110 9.08 13.14 10.39
C ARG A 110 9.34 14.63 10.23
N GLY A 111 9.64 15.29 11.34
CA GLY A 111 9.99 16.71 11.36
C GLY A 111 8.85 17.69 11.02
N ARG A 112 7.59 17.21 10.86
CA ARG A 112 6.44 18.07 10.58
C ARG A 112 5.89 18.68 11.85
N GLU A 113 5.62 19.98 11.83
CA GLU A 113 5.03 20.69 12.96
C GLU A 113 3.59 20.23 13.23
N GLY A 114 3.24 20.06 14.50
CA GLY A 114 1.89 19.70 14.91
C GLY A 114 1.51 18.24 14.68
N ILE A 115 2.45 17.39 14.24
CA ILE A 115 2.21 15.96 14.03
C ILE A 115 3.15 15.15 14.93
N SER A 116 2.63 14.23 15.72
CA SER A 116 3.38 13.16 16.39
C SER A 116 2.94 11.81 15.85
N VAL A 117 3.88 10.87 15.76
CA VAL A 117 3.64 9.52 15.24
C VAL A 117 4.03 8.50 16.28
N PHE A 118 3.10 7.61 16.61
CA PHE A 118 3.26 6.50 17.54
C PHE A 118 3.01 5.19 16.77
N MET A 119 4.08 4.43 16.47
CA MET A 119 4.00 3.18 15.73
C MET A 119 4.26 1.99 16.64
N LEU A 120 3.25 1.13 16.75
CA LEU A 120 3.31 -0.12 17.49
C LEU A 120 3.78 -1.24 16.56
N THR A 121 4.78 -2.00 16.99
CA THR A 121 5.34 -3.12 16.25
C THR A 121 5.44 -4.36 17.14
N PRO A 122 5.24 -5.58 16.62
CA PRO A 122 5.51 -6.77 17.38
C PRO A 122 7.03 -6.95 17.57
N ALA A 123 7.48 -7.11 18.81
CA ALA A 123 8.89 -7.20 19.16
C ALA A 123 9.61 -8.29 18.35
N GLY A 124 10.69 -7.93 17.66
CA GLY A 124 11.54 -8.85 16.90
C GLY A 124 10.93 -9.50 15.66
N ARG A 125 9.78 -9.02 15.17
CA ARG A 125 9.07 -9.63 14.03
C ARG A 125 9.29 -8.95 12.67
N MET A 126 9.79 -7.73 12.65
CA MET A 126 10.14 -7.03 11.41
C MET A 126 11.49 -7.50 10.86
N THR A 127 11.70 -7.37 9.55
CA THR A 127 13.01 -7.62 8.96
C THR A 127 14.07 -6.65 9.53
N PRO A 128 15.35 -7.04 9.55
CA PRO A 128 16.41 -6.15 10.04
C PRO A 128 16.45 -4.79 9.34
N PHE A 129 16.19 -4.76 8.05
CA PHE A 129 16.13 -3.53 7.25
C PHE A 129 14.95 -2.64 7.63
N GLN A 130 13.76 -3.21 7.80
CA GLN A 130 12.57 -2.45 8.25
C GLN A 130 12.76 -1.87 9.65
N GLN A 131 13.36 -2.65 10.56
CA GLN A 131 13.73 -2.14 11.89
C GLN A 131 14.73 -0.98 11.79
N ALA A 132 15.73 -1.09 10.92
CA ALA A 132 16.71 -0.02 10.73
C ALA A 132 16.06 1.25 10.17
N GLN A 133 15.13 1.12 9.23
CA GLN A 133 14.40 2.26 8.69
C GLN A 133 13.59 3.00 9.75
N MET A 134 12.85 2.28 10.59
CA MET A 134 11.97 2.89 11.60
C MET A 134 12.75 3.33 12.83
N PHE A 135 13.48 2.43 13.44
CA PHE A 135 14.14 2.69 14.73
C PHE A 135 15.38 3.59 14.59
N GLY A 136 15.92 3.76 13.38
CA GLY A 136 17.02 4.67 13.09
C GLY A 136 16.62 6.15 12.98
N LEU A 137 15.32 6.49 13.07
CA LEU A 137 14.87 7.87 13.01
C LEU A 137 15.12 8.60 14.33
N GLU A 138 15.75 9.78 14.26
CA GLU A 138 16.07 10.62 15.42
C GLU A 138 15.07 11.78 15.61
N ASP A 139 14.10 11.93 14.73
CA ASP A 139 13.13 13.01 14.76
C ASP A 139 12.30 12.97 16.05
N PRO A 140 12.16 14.10 16.77
CA PRO A 140 11.53 14.10 18.09
C PRO A 140 10.03 13.79 18.07
N ASN A 141 9.39 13.89 16.91
CA ASN A 141 7.98 13.61 16.73
C ASN A 141 7.68 12.17 16.29
N ILE A 142 8.71 11.30 16.19
CA ILE A 142 8.57 9.89 15.83
C ILE A 142 8.82 9.01 17.06
N HIS A 143 7.87 8.16 17.39
CA HIS A 143 7.90 7.29 18.55
C HIS A 143 7.62 5.84 18.14
N ASN A 144 8.65 5.00 18.21
CA ASN A 144 8.55 3.57 17.94
C ASN A 144 8.34 2.81 19.25
N ILE A 145 7.32 1.95 19.28
CA ILE A 145 6.90 1.15 20.42
C ILE A 145 6.91 -0.33 20.03
N ALA A 146 7.73 -1.13 20.69
CA ALA A 146 7.72 -2.58 20.53
C ALA A 146 6.86 -3.21 21.62
N LEU A 147 5.88 -4.03 21.24
CA LEU A 147 5.00 -4.76 22.15
C LEU A 147 5.33 -6.26 22.12
N ASP A 148 5.25 -6.92 23.27
CA ASP A 148 5.30 -8.36 23.35
C ASP A 148 4.07 -8.97 22.67
N GLY A 149 4.27 -9.86 21.69
CA GLY A 149 3.19 -10.54 21.00
C GLY A 149 3.34 -10.61 19.49
N VAL A 150 2.22 -10.67 18.81
CA VAL A 150 2.13 -10.71 17.35
C VAL A 150 1.49 -9.42 16.81
N PHE A 151 1.43 -9.29 15.48
CA PHE A 151 0.90 -8.08 14.85
C PHE A 151 -0.57 -7.79 15.25
N ASP A 152 -1.37 -8.84 15.42
CA ASP A 152 -2.78 -8.69 15.83
C ASP A 152 -2.90 -8.10 17.25
N ASP A 153 -1.99 -8.42 18.16
CA ASP A 153 -1.95 -7.81 19.49
C ASP A 153 -1.71 -6.30 19.41
N CYS A 154 -0.76 -5.89 18.55
CA CYS A 154 -0.52 -4.45 18.31
C CYS A 154 -1.77 -3.76 17.72
N GLN A 155 -2.47 -4.42 16.80
CA GLN A 155 -3.72 -3.89 16.24
C GLN A 155 -4.82 -3.78 17.29
N ASP A 156 -4.91 -4.73 18.20
CA ASP A 156 -5.94 -4.73 19.24
C ASP A 156 -5.71 -3.58 20.25
N VAL A 157 -4.45 -3.30 20.61
CA VAL A 157 -4.10 -2.10 21.39
C VAL A 157 -4.49 -0.83 20.64
N VAL A 158 -4.16 -0.71 19.35
CA VAL A 158 -4.57 0.45 18.52
C VAL A 158 -6.08 0.62 18.49
N LYS A 159 -6.84 -0.48 18.32
CA LYS A 159 -8.31 -0.45 18.35
C LYS A 159 -8.86 -0.04 19.71
N ALA A 160 -8.26 -0.54 20.81
CA ALA A 160 -8.68 -0.19 22.17
C ALA A 160 -8.46 1.30 22.47
N VAL A 161 -7.29 1.84 22.11
CA VAL A 161 -6.98 3.27 22.28
C VAL A 161 -7.88 4.14 21.40
N SER A 162 -8.01 3.79 20.10
CA SER A 162 -8.84 4.56 19.16
C SER A 162 -10.34 4.45 19.44
N GLY A 163 -10.77 3.36 20.05
CA GLY A 163 -12.17 3.11 20.43
C GLY A 163 -12.61 3.83 21.70
N ASP A 164 -11.68 4.30 22.52
CA ASP A 164 -11.95 5.22 23.62
C ASP A 164 -12.22 6.62 23.07
N LEU A 165 -13.49 6.92 22.83
CA LEU A 165 -13.90 8.14 22.13
C LEU A 165 -13.54 9.42 22.87
N GLU A 166 -13.54 9.39 24.20
CA GLU A 166 -13.16 10.54 25.02
C GLU A 166 -11.65 10.81 24.93
N TYR A 167 -10.85 9.76 25.10
CA TYR A 167 -9.40 9.84 24.94
C TYR A 167 -8.99 10.26 23.52
N ASN A 168 -9.61 9.64 22.52
CA ASN A 168 -9.35 9.93 21.11
C ASN A 168 -9.62 11.40 20.77
N ALA A 169 -10.79 11.92 21.17
CA ALA A 169 -11.15 13.31 20.91
C ALA A 169 -10.26 14.30 21.67
N ALA A 170 -9.96 14.03 22.95
CA ALA A 170 -9.12 14.89 23.78
C ALA A 170 -7.69 15.00 23.25
N ASN A 171 -7.14 13.89 22.72
CA ASN A 171 -5.75 13.79 22.28
C ASN A 171 -5.59 13.80 20.75
N ARG A 172 -6.67 14.03 20.00
CA ARG A 172 -6.66 14.13 18.53
C ARG A 172 -5.94 12.93 17.87
N ILE A 173 -6.36 11.74 18.27
CA ILE A 173 -5.79 10.50 17.73
C ILE A 173 -6.29 10.29 16.30
N GLY A 174 -5.37 10.15 15.37
CA GLY A 174 -5.64 9.86 13.96
C GLY A 174 -4.95 8.60 13.49
N ALA A 175 -5.24 8.20 12.26
CA ALA A 175 -4.69 7.01 11.65
C ALA A 175 -4.31 7.23 10.19
N VAL A 176 -3.33 6.44 9.72
CA VAL A 176 -2.84 6.45 8.33
C VAL A 176 -3.03 5.09 7.65
N ASN A 177 -4.04 4.34 8.04
CA ASN A 177 -4.30 3.00 7.50
C ASN A 177 -4.78 3.00 6.05
N SER A 178 -4.79 1.80 5.43
CA SER A 178 -5.02 1.62 3.99
C SER A 178 -6.41 2.03 3.51
N ILE A 179 -7.39 2.17 4.40
CA ILE A 179 -8.75 2.59 4.04
C ILE A 179 -8.89 4.11 3.82
N ASN A 180 -7.88 4.89 4.20
CA ASN A 180 -7.90 6.34 4.03
C ASN A 180 -8.07 6.72 2.54
N TRP A 181 -9.08 7.53 2.22
CA TRP A 181 -9.38 7.94 0.86
C TRP A 181 -8.24 8.71 0.19
N ALA A 182 -7.55 9.59 0.92
CA ALA A 182 -6.43 10.36 0.36
C ALA A 182 -5.29 9.44 -0.10
N ARG A 183 -5.11 8.27 0.55
CA ARG A 183 -4.16 7.27 0.08
C ARG A 183 -4.57 6.63 -1.24
N LEU A 184 -5.86 6.29 -1.40
CA LEU A 184 -6.37 5.74 -2.67
C LEU A 184 -6.24 6.77 -3.78
N MET A 185 -6.64 8.01 -3.53
CA MET A 185 -6.59 9.11 -4.48
C MET A 185 -5.17 9.33 -5.02
N ALA A 186 -4.17 9.31 -4.14
CA ALA A 186 -2.76 9.39 -4.53
C ALA A 186 -2.33 8.21 -5.43
N GLN A 187 -2.89 7.03 -5.20
CA GLN A 187 -2.58 5.82 -5.96
C GLN A 187 -3.17 5.84 -7.38
N ILE A 188 -4.29 6.54 -7.61
CA ILE A 188 -4.85 6.70 -8.96
C ILE A 188 -3.81 7.28 -9.93
N VAL A 189 -2.98 8.20 -9.46
CA VAL A 189 -2.04 8.94 -10.29
C VAL A 189 -1.03 8.04 -10.99
N TYR A 190 -0.50 7.04 -10.33
CA TYR A 190 0.50 6.17 -10.98
C TYR A 190 -0.10 5.19 -11.99
N TYR A 191 -1.40 4.87 -11.92
CA TYR A 191 -2.07 4.16 -13.01
C TYR A 191 -2.16 5.03 -14.26
N VAL A 192 -2.54 6.29 -14.08
CA VAL A 192 -2.58 7.27 -15.19
C VAL A 192 -1.19 7.48 -15.76
N SER A 193 -0.19 7.69 -14.91
CA SER A 193 1.22 7.87 -15.31
C SER A 193 1.75 6.66 -16.07
N SER A 194 1.55 5.45 -15.56
CA SER A 194 2.01 4.23 -16.21
C SER A 194 1.31 4.00 -17.56
N TRP A 195 -0.01 4.26 -17.64
CA TRP A 195 -0.72 4.19 -18.90
C TRP A 195 -0.17 5.19 -19.93
N ILE A 196 0.08 6.45 -19.57
CA ILE A 196 0.66 7.46 -20.46
C ILE A 196 2.05 7.03 -20.98
N ARG A 197 2.88 6.41 -20.12
CA ARG A 197 4.21 5.94 -20.51
C ARG A 197 4.18 4.72 -21.45
N MET A 198 3.11 3.95 -21.39
CA MET A 198 2.94 2.72 -22.16
C MET A 198 2.22 2.94 -23.51
N THR A 199 1.70 4.13 -23.76
CA THR A 199 0.81 4.37 -24.90
C THR A 199 1.21 5.63 -25.68
N GLU A 200 0.96 5.60 -26.98
CA GLU A 200 1.17 6.74 -27.89
C GLU A 200 -0.15 7.46 -28.20
N THR A 201 -1.27 6.76 -28.06
CA THR A 201 -2.62 7.28 -28.39
C THR A 201 -3.63 6.98 -27.27
N ASN A 202 -4.68 7.78 -27.19
CA ASN A 202 -5.67 7.71 -26.11
C ASN A 202 -6.60 6.47 -26.18
N ASP A 203 -6.57 5.70 -27.24
CA ASP A 203 -7.36 4.48 -27.42
C ASP A 203 -6.58 3.19 -27.13
N GLN A 204 -5.26 3.29 -26.99
CA GLN A 204 -4.43 2.16 -26.60
C GLN A 204 -4.69 1.74 -25.16
N LYS A 205 -4.84 0.44 -24.97
CA LYS A 205 -5.14 -0.14 -23.65
C LYS A 205 -3.91 -0.80 -23.04
N VAL A 206 -3.86 -0.75 -21.72
CA VAL A 206 -2.86 -1.41 -20.88
C VAL A 206 -3.58 -2.22 -19.81
N SER A 207 -3.01 -3.35 -19.40
CA SER A 207 -3.44 -4.13 -18.24
C SER A 207 -2.47 -3.96 -17.09
N PHE A 208 -2.95 -4.14 -15.87
CA PHE A 208 -2.11 -4.06 -14.67
C PHE A 208 -2.19 -5.35 -13.88
N SER A 209 -1.03 -5.88 -13.46
CA SER A 209 -0.94 -6.94 -12.46
C SER A 209 -0.54 -6.33 -11.13
N VAL A 210 -1.35 -6.56 -10.12
CA VAL A 210 -1.26 -5.83 -8.85
C VAL A 210 -1.14 -6.81 -7.70
N PRO A 211 0.03 -6.89 -7.03
CA PRO A 211 0.17 -7.60 -5.76
C PRO A 211 -0.84 -7.06 -4.75
N THR A 212 -1.74 -7.92 -4.27
CA THR A 212 -2.95 -7.45 -3.60
C THR A 212 -3.19 -8.14 -2.25
N GLY A 213 -3.23 -7.35 -1.16
CA GLY A 213 -3.72 -7.75 0.16
C GLY A 213 -5.01 -6.99 0.51
N ASN A 214 -4.90 -5.74 0.97
CA ASN A 214 -6.02 -4.89 1.39
C ASN A 214 -6.89 -4.32 0.25
N PHE A 215 -6.63 -4.71 -0.98
CA PHE A 215 -7.36 -4.22 -2.16
C PHE A 215 -7.21 -2.71 -2.43
N GLY A 216 -6.32 -2.00 -1.74
CA GLY A 216 -6.15 -0.55 -1.88
C GLY A 216 -5.62 -0.15 -3.24
N ASP A 217 -4.48 -0.71 -3.61
CA ASP A 217 -3.79 -0.44 -4.87
C ASP A 217 -4.70 -0.76 -6.07
N VAL A 218 -5.16 -2.00 -6.19
CA VAL A 218 -6.01 -2.41 -7.33
C VAL A 218 -7.37 -1.67 -7.35
N CYS A 219 -7.88 -1.22 -6.20
CA CYS A 219 -9.05 -0.34 -6.12
C CYS A 219 -8.77 1.03 -6.76
N ALA A 220 -7.57 1.58 -6.58
CA ALA A 220 -7.18 2.80 -7.28
C ALA A 220 -7.13 2.59 -8.80
N GLY A 221 -6.67 1.43 -9.26
CA GLY A 221 -6.76 1.02 -10.67
C GLY A 221 -8.21 0.91 -11.18
N HIS A 222 -9.11 0.35 -10.38
CA HIS A 222 -10.54 0.32 -10.68
C HIS A 222 -11.13 1.73 -10.81
N ILE A 223 -10.75 2.65 -9.93
CA ILE A 223 -11.19 4.04 -10.00
C ILE A 223 -10.61 4.72 -11.24
N ALA A 224 -9.32 4.56 -11.55
CA ALA A 224 -8.69 5.09 -12.76
C ALA A 224 -9.42 4.62 -14.02
N LYS A 225 -9.75 3.32 -14.11
CA LYS A 225 -10.58 2.76 -15.20
C LYS A 225 -11.97 3.40 -15.25
N SER A 226 -12.60 3.60 -14.11
CA SER A 226 -13.93 4.23 -14.02
C SER A 226 -13.89 5.71 -14.40
N MET A 227 -12.75 6.40 -14.23
CA MET A 227 -12.51 7.76 -14.74
C MET A 227 -12.35 7.82 -16.26
N GLY A 228 -12.19 6.68 -16.93
CA GLY A 228 -12.03 6.58 -18.37
C GLY A 228 -10.60 6.30 -18.84
N VAL A 229 -9.66 6.03 -17.95
CA VAL A 229 -8.33 5.56 -18.35
C VAL A 229 -8.47 4.21 -19.07
N PRO A 230 -7.88 4.02 -20.27
CA PRO A 230 -8.06 2.81 -21.06
C PRO A 230 -7.30 1.61 -20.46
N ILE A 231 -7.82 1.11 -19.34
CA ILE A 231 -7.32 -0.10 -18.68
C ILE A 231 -8.16 -1.28 -19.19
N ASP A 232 -7.50 -2.28 -19.76
CA ASP A 232 -8.18 -3.48 -20.23
C ASP A 232 -8.50 -4.41 -19.06
N ARG A 233 -7.46 -4.92 -18.38
CA ARG A 233 -7.58 -5.85 -17.26
C ARG A 233 -6.90 -5.32 -16.00
N LEU A 234 -7.50 -5.66 -14.86
CA LEU A 234 -6.92 -5.52 -13.54
C LEU A 234 -6.73 -6.93 -12.95
N ILE A 235 -5.48 -7.36 -12.85
CA ILE A 235 -5.13 -8.69 -12.38
C ILE A 235 -4.82 -8.61 -10.88
N VAL A 236 -5.67 -9.23 -10.08
CA VAL A 236 -5.49 -9.35 -8.64
C VAL A 236 -4.57 -10.52 -8.36
N ALA A 237 -3.33 -10.25 -8.00
CA ALA A 237 -2.36 -11.26 -7.63
C ALA A 237 -2.30 -11.40 -6.11
N THR A 238 -2.66 -12.58 -5.60
CA THR A 238 -2.62 -12.89 -4.16
C THR A 238 -1.46 -13.84 -3.84
N ASN A 239 -1.06 -13.88 -2.58
CA ASN A 239 -0.23 -14.95 -2.06
C ASN A 239 -1.11 -16.13 -1.56
N GLU A 240 -0.59 -16.94 -0.64
CA GLU A 240 -1.32 -18.06 -0.03
C GLU A 240 -2.60 -17.62 0.70
N ASN A 241 -2.66 -16.35 1.12
CA ASN A 241 -3.86 -15.74 1.70
C ASN A 241 -4.79 -15.25 0.58
N ASP A 242 -5.45 -16.19 -0.06
CA ASP A 242 -6.11 -16.08 -1.36
C ASP A 242 -7.59 -15.64 -1.31
N VAL A 243 -8.03 -14.95 -0.27
CA VAL A 243 -9.44 -14.58 -0.09
C VAL A 243 -10.03 -13.80 -1.27
N LEU A 244 -9.23 -12.96 -1.92
CA LEU A 244 -9.67 -12.20 -3.09
C LEU A 244 -9.66 -13.05 -4.36
N ASP A 245 -8.65 -13.89 -4.56
CA ASP A 245 -8.63 -14.82 -5.69
C ASP A 245 -9.80 -15.80 -5.61
N GLU A 246 -10.12 -16.34 -4.42
CA GLU A 246 -11.31 -17.16 -4.22
C GLU A 246 -12.58 -16.41 -4.66
N PHE A 247 -12.72 -15.12 -4.27
CA PHE A 247 -13.89 -14.34 -4.68
C PHE A 247 -13.98 -14.18 -6.19
N PHE A 248 -12.92 -13.72 -6.86
CA PHE A 248 -12.99 -13.45 -8.30
C PHE A 248 -13.20 -14.71 -9.13
N ARG A 249 -12.77 -15.88 -8.64
CA ARG A 249 -13.02 -17.17 -9.30
C ARG A 249 -14.40 -17.74 -9.02
N THR A 250 -14.95 -17.54 -7.83
CA THR A 250 -16.12 -18.31 -7.34
C THR A 250 -17.32 -17.45 -6.92
N GLY A 251 -17.12 -16.17 -6.69
CA GLY A 251 -18.12 -15.28 -6.08
C GLY A 251 -18.19 -15.39 -4.55
N ALA A 252 -17.40 -16.27 -3.91
CA ALA A 252 -17.40 -16.44 -2.47
C ALA A 252 -16.29 -15.61 -1.81
N TYR A 253 -16.68 -14.65 -0.99
CA TYR A 253 -15.77 -13.91 -0.12
C TYR A 253 -15.81 -14.50 1.28
N ARG A 254 -14.87 -15.40 1.57
CA ARG A 254 -14.76 -16.10 2.85
C ARG A 254 -13.60 -15.50 3.66
N VAL A 255 -13.92 -14.76 4.72
CA VAL A 255 -12.93 -14.23 5.65
C VAL A 255 -12.25 -15.38 6.39
N ARG A 256 -10.91 -15.38 6.39
CA ARG A 256 -10.11 -16.36 7.14
C ARG A 256 -10.01 -15.93 8.60
N THR A 257 -9.94 -16.91 9.50
CA THR A 257 -9.58 -16.67 10.91
C THR A 257 -8.08 -16.36 11.03
N SER A 258 -7.65 -15.88 12.20
CA SER A 258 -6.22 -15.65 12.48
C SER A 258 -5.41 -16.95 12.37
N GLU A 259 -6.01 -18.09 12.72
CA GLU A 259 -5.39 -19.42 12.62
C GLU A 259 -5.25 -19.91 11.17
N GLU A 260 -6.18 -19.49 10.28
CA GLU A 260 -6.16 -19.81 8.85
C GLU A 260 -5.27 -18.85 8.05
N THR A 261 -4.91 -17.70 8.61
CA THR A 261 -4.05 -16.71 7.96
C THR A 261 -2.59 -17.15 8.04
N MET A 262 -1.96 -17.31 6.90
CA MET A 262 -0.58 -17.78 6.81
C MET A 262 0.39 -16.60 6.90
N ALA A 263 1.45 -16.75 7.70
CA ALA A 263 2.61 -15.87 7.61
C ALA A 263 3.46 -16.29 6.41
N THR A 264 3.61 -15.41 5.44
CA THR A 264 4.28 -15.71 4.16
C THR A 264 5.55 -14.88 3.98
N SER A 265 6.33 -15.18 2.91
CA SER A 265 7.48 -14.38 2.49
C SER A 265 7.08 -13.11 1.71
N SER A 266 5.78 -12.86 1.48
CA SER A 266 5.25 -11.58 1.00
C SER A 266 4.27 -10.96 2.01
N PRO A 267 4.76 -10.56 3.20
CA PRO A 267 3.94 -10.29 4.38
C PRO A 267 2.97 -9.10 4.24
N SER A 268 3.23 -8.16 3.34
CA SER A 268 2.28 -7.05 3.10
C SER A 268 0.95 -7.49 2.51
N MET A 269 0.88 -8.73 2.01
CA MET A 269 -0.30 -9.36 1.42
C MET A 269 -0.94 -10.41 2.35
N ASP A 270 -0.45 -10.60 3.58
CA ASP A 270 -1.00 -11.54 4.57
C ASP A 270 -2.28 -10.98 5.18
N ILE A 271 -3.32 -10.95 4.36
CA ILE A 271 -4.60 -10.29 4.65
C ILE A 271 -5.74 -11.28 4.51
N SER A 272 -6.51 -11.45 5.57
CA SER A 272 -7.72 -12.28 5.61
C SER A 272 -9.00 -11.49 5.33
N ARG A 273 -8.97 -10.17 5.54
CA ARG A 273 -10.09 -9.27 5.33
C ARG A 273 -9.61 -7.99 4.64
N ALA A 274 -9.86 -7.88 3.35
CA ALA A 274 -9.41 -6.75 2.53
C ALA A 274 -10.25 -5.49 2.82
N SER A 275 -9.61 -4.47 3.40
CA SER A 275 -10.29 -3.27 3.93
C SER A 275 -10.91 -2.37 2.84
N ASN A 276 -10.39 -2.40 1.59
CA ASN A 276 -10.93 -1.58 0.49
C ASN A 276 -11.84 -2.35 -0.47
N PHE A 277 -12.02 -3.65 -0.26
CA PHE A 277 -12.82 -4.49 -1.14
C PHE A 277 -14.30 -4.06 -1.16
N GLU A 278 -14.80 -3.53 -0.07
CA GLU A 278 -16.13 -2.96 0.06
C GLU A 278 -16.43 -1.90 -1.02
N ARG A 279 -15.44 -1.08 -1.40
CA ARG A 279 -15.58 -0.04 -2.43
C ARG A 279 -15.92 -0.62 -3.80
N PHE A 280 -15.23 -1.68 -4.20
CA PHE A 280 -15.53 -2.38 -5.44
C PHE A 280 -16.87 -3.11 -5.40
N ILE A 281 -17.18 -3.79 -4.29
CA ILE A 281 -18.47 -4.48 -4.16
C ILE A 281 -19.63 -3.49 -4.18
N PHE A 282 -19.46 -2.29 -3.63
CA PHE A 282 -20.47 -1.24 -3.76
C PHE A 282 -20.76 -0.90 -5.23
N ASP A 283 -19.73 -0.70 -6.05
CA ASP A 283 -19.91 -0.45 -7.49
C ASP A 283 -20.49 -1.67 -8.22
N LEU A 284 -20.00 -2.90 -7.92
CA LEU A 284 -20.50 -4.14 -8.52
C LEU A 284 -21.99 -4.38 -8.21
N LEU A 285 -22.47 -3.99 -7.04
CA LEU A 285 -23.88 -4.05 -6.64
C LEU A 285 -24.72 -2.88 -7.18
N GLY A 286 -24.19 -2.09 -8.12
CA GLY A 286 -24.88 -0.94 -8.69
C GLY A 286 -25.05 0.23 -7.71
N ARG A 287 -24.10 0.35 -6.74
CA ARG A 287 -24.10 1.35 -5.66
C ARG A 287 -25.29 1.23 -4.69
N ASP A 288 -25.78 0.03 -4.52
CA ASP A 288 -26.83 -0.30 -3.55
C ASP A 288 -26.25 -0.33 -2.12
N ALA A 289 -26.54 0.72 -1.35
CA ALA A 289 -26.03 0.92 0.00
C ALA A 289 -26.56 -0.14 0.99
N GLU A 290 -27.82 -0.58 0.84
CA GLU A 290 -28.45 -1.56 1.74
C GLU A 290 -27.81 -2.95 1.54
N ARG A 291 -27.66 -3.37 0.29
CA ARG A 291 -26.99 -4.64 -0.05
C ARG A 291 -25.52 -4.63 0.40
N THR A 292 -24.83 -3.52 0.23
CA THR A 292 -23.42 -3.37 0.66
C THR A 292 -23.31 -3.41 2.19
N ALA A 293 -24.17 -2.70 2.91
CA ALA A 293 -24.22 -2.72 4.37
C ALA A 293 -24.57 -4.11 4.92
N GLU A 294 -25.45 -4.87 4.27
CA GLU A 294 -25.72 -6.26 4.62
C GLU A 294 -24.45 -7.11 4.50
N LYS A 295 -23.70 -7.01 3.39
CA LYS A 295 -22.49 -7.80 3.15
C LYS A 295 -21.38 -7.47 4.15
N PHE A 296 -20.99 -6.20 4.26
CA PHE A 296 -19.84 -5.79 5.07
C PHE A 296 -20.17 -5.49 6.53
N GLY A 297 -21.34 -4.95 6.82
CA GLY A 297 -21.79 -4.66 8.18
C GLY A 297 -22.23 -5.89 8.95
N VAL A 298 -22.78 -6.90 8.27
CA VAL A 298 -23.36 -8.10 8.89
C VAL A 298 -22.62 -9.38 8.47
N LYS A 299 -22.64 -9.73 7.18
CA LYS A 299 -22.15 -11.04 6.71
C LYS A 299 -20.65 -11.25 6.88
N VAL A 300 -19.84 -10.24 6.64
CA VAL A 300 -18.37 -10.32 6.86
C VAL A 300 -18.04 -10.61 8.33
N LYS A 301 -18.81 -10.09 9.28
CA LYS A 301 -18.67 -10.41 10.71
C LYS A 301 -19.08 -11.86 11.05
N GLN A 302 -19.85 -12.49 10.17
CA GLN A 302 -20.30 -13.89 10.29
C GLN A 302 -19.44 -14.86 9.47
N GLY A 303 -18.31 -14.41 8.93
CA GLY A 303 -17.36 -15.21 8.16
C GLY A 303 -17.35 -14.97 6.66
N GLY A 304 -18.23 -14.12 6.12
CA GLY A 304 -18.20 -13.76 4.71
C GLY A 304 -19.56 -13.81 4.00
N PHE A 305 -19.53 -13.66 2.68
CA PHE A 305 -20.73 -13.69 1.83
C PHE A 305 -20.43 -14.35 0.48
N THR A 306 -21.47 -14.64 -0.30
CA THR A 306 -21.31 -15.10 -1.68
C THR A 306 -22.20 -14.32 -2.64
N LEU A 307 -21.68 -14.10 -3.86
CA LEU A 307 -22.39 -13.59 -5.02
C LEU A 307 -22.43 -14.62 -6.16
N THR A 308 -22.07 -15.88 -5.91
CA THR A 308 -21.98 -16.95 -6.94
C THR A 308 -23.27 -17.08 -7.77
N ALA A 309 -24.43 -16.94 -7.15
CA ALA A 309 -25.74 -17.00 -7.84
C ALA A 309 -26.32 -15.61 -8.17
N ASP A 310 -25.60 -14.55 -7.86
CA ASP A 310 -26.04 -13.18 -8.12
C ASP A 310 -25.75 -12.82 -9.59
N PRO A 311 -26.74 -12.30 -10.34
CA PRO A 311 -26.54 -11.95 -11.75
C PRO A 311 -25.48 -10.89 -12.01
N VAL A 312 -25.07 -10.12 -11.01
CA VAL A 312 -24.01 -9.10 -11.15
C VAL A 312 -22.58 -9.69 -11.07
N PHE A 313 -22.42 -10.92 -10.54
CA PHE A 313 -21.08 -11.49 -10.34
C PHE A 313 -20.25 -11.59 -11.63
N PRO A 314 -20.78 -12.03 -12.77
CA PRO A 314 -20.03 -12.07 -14.02
C PRO A 314 -19.47 -10.72 -14.46
N ASP A 315 -20.11 -9.60 -14.07
CA ASP A 315 -19.69 -8.26 -14.42
C ASP A 315 -18.33 -7.89 -13.82
N ALA A 316 -17.91 -8.54 -12.74
CA ALA A 316 -16.58 -8.35 -12.16
C ALA A 316 -15.48 -8.55 -13.22
N SER A 317 -15.61 -9.56 -14.07
CA SER A 317 -14.69 -9.78 -15.19
C SER A 317 -15.17 -9.13 -16.49
N ALA A 318 -16.45 -9.27 -16.85
CA ALA A 318 -16.96 -8.84 -18.14
C ALA A 318 -17.01 -7.31 -18.31
N VAL A 319 -17.40 -6.60 -17.27
CA VAL A 319 -17.55 -5.13 -17.27
C VAL A 319 -16.34 -4.45 -16.65
N TYR A 320 -16.00 -4.86 -15.45
CA TYR A 320 -14.91 -4.22 -14.68
C TYR A 320 -13.51 -4.71 -15.07
N GLY A 321 -13.40 -5.86 -15.73
CA GLY A 321 -12.16 -6.39 -16.29
C GLY A 321 -11.25 -7.05 -15.27
N PHE A 322 -11.75 -7.46 -14.10
CA PHE A 322 -10.96 -8.16 -13.10
C PHE A 322 -10.63 -9.59 -13.54
N LEU A 323 -9.38 -9.96 -13.35
CA LEU A 323 -8.86 -11.32 -13.37
C LEU A 323 -8.13 -11.56 -12.05
N SER A 324 -7.88 -12.80 -11.67
CA SER A 324 -7.14 -13.09 -10.45
C SER A 324 -6.32 -14.37 -10.55
N GLY A 325 -5.34 -14.48 -9.67
CA GLY A 325 -4.55 -15.68 -9.48
C GLY A 325 -3.83 -15.66 -8.14
N ARG A 326 -3.32 -16.82 -7.78
CA ARG A 326 -2.56 -17.05 -6.55
C ARG A 326 -1.14 -17.48 -6.85
N SER A 327 -0.19 -17.01 -6.05
CA SER A 327 1.20 -17.43 -6.01
C SER A 327 1.50 -18.07 -4.66
N THR A 328 2.31 -19.12 -4.65
CA THR A 328 2.81 -19.78 -3.45
C THR A 328 4.26 -19.38 -3.17
N HIS A 329 4.80 -19.74 -2.01
CA HIS A 329 6.21 -19.50 -1.70
C HIS A 329 7.15 -20.13 -2.76
N ALA A 330 6.84 -21.34 -3.22
CA ALA A 330 7.64 -21.99 -4.27
C ALA A 330 7.59 -21.23 -5.59
N ASP A 331 6.40 -20.77 -6.02
CA ASP A 331 6.23 -19.97 -7.24
C ASP A 331 6.99 -18.64 -7.15
N ARG A 332 6.95 -18.03 -5.98
CA ARG A 332 7.61 -16.76 -5.66
C ARG A 332 9.14 -16.88 -5.76
N VAL A 333 9.69 -17.88 -5.08
CA VAL A 333 11.14 -18.18 -5.11
C VAL A 333 11.61 -18.51 -6.53
N GLU A 334 10.85 -19.32 -7.29
CA GLU A 334 11.14 -19.63 -8.68
C GLU A 334 11.10 -18.38 -9.56
N THR A 335 10.09 -17.52 -9.38
CA THR A 335 9.94 -16.28 -10.15
C THR A 335 11.09 -15.32 -9.88
N ILE A 336 11.50 -15.12 -8.63
CA ILE A 336 12.66 -14.28 -8.27
C ILE A 336 13.93 -14.84 -8.94
N ARG A 337 14.15 -16.16 -8.84
CA ARG A 337 15.30 -16.83 -9.45
C ARG A 337 15.32 -16.65 -10.96
N ASP A 338 14.22 -16.91 -11.65
CA ASP A 338 14.10 -16.75 -13.10
C ASP A 338 14.33 -15.30 -13.55
N CYS A 339 13.73 -14.33 -12.87
CA CYS A 339 13.96 -12.91 -13.16
C CYS A 339 15.44 -12.54 -13.00
N TRP A 340 16.11 -13.06 -11.97
CA TRP A 340 17.53 -12.81 -11.75
C TRP A 340 18.42 -13.53 -12.77
N GLU A 341 18.26 -14.82 -12.96
CA GLU A 341 19.17 -15.64 -13.79
C GLU A 341 18.99 -15.37 -15.28
N ARG A 342 17.77 -15.22 -15.74
CA ARG A 342 17.45 -15.06 -17.16
C ARG A 342 17.41 -13.61 -17.62
N LEU A 343 16.90 -12.71 -16.77
CA LEU A 343 16.64 -11.31 -17.15
C LEU A 343 17.61 -10.32 -16.48
N GLY A 344 18.37 -10.75 -15.47
CA GLY A 344 19.28 -9.88 -14.72
C GLY A 344 18.53 -8.86 -13.83
N VAL A 345 17.25 -9.07 -13.55
CA VAL A 345 16.41 -8.19 -12.75
C VAL A 345 16.08 -8.87 -11.42
N MET A 346 16.42 -8.22 -10.32
CA MET A 346 16.08 -8.69 -8.98
C MET A 346 14.80 -8.01 -8.52
N VAL A 347 13.79 -8.80 -8.18
CA VAL A 347 12.47 -8.33 -7.74
C VAL A 347 12.19 -8.77 -6.31
N ASP A 348 11.41 -7.97 -5.57
CA ASP A 348 10.96 -8.34 -4.22
C ASP A 348 9.88 -9.44 -4.26
N PRO A 349 9.64 -10.13 -3.13
CA PRO A 349 8.69 -11.25 -3.10
C PRO A 349 7.26 -10.89 -3.50
N HIS A 350 6.77 -9.70 -3.19
CA HIS A 350 5.41 -9.29 -3.55
C HIS A 350 5.31 -9.02 -5.06
N THR A 351 6.29 -8.31 -5.63
CA THR A 351 6.37 -8.09 -7.07
C THR A 351 6.47 -9.43 -7.82
N ALA A 352 7.19 -10.40 -7.25
CA ALA A 352 7.26 -11.75 -7.81
C ALA A 352 5.89 -12.45 -7.85
N ASP A 353 5.03 -12.28 -6.82
CA ASP A 353 3.64 -12.77 -6.85
C ASP A 353 2.87 -12.15 -8.04
N GLY A 354 3.02 -10.85 -8.25
CA GLY A 354 2.41 -10.13 -9.37
C GLY A 354 2.88 -10.63 -10.74
N ILE A 355 4.19 -10.87 -10.90
CA ILE A 355 4.79 -11.39 -12.12
C ILE A 355 4.34 -12.83 -12.40
N HIS A 356 4.35 -13.70 -11.38
CA HIS A 356 3.89 -15.08 -11.51
C HIS A 356 2.46 -15.17 -12.03
N VAL A 357 1.55 -14.41 -11.41
CA VAL A 357 0.14 -14.41 -11.81
C VAL A 357 -0.05 -13.79 -13.20
N ALA A 358 0.68 -12.71 -13.53
CA ALA A 358 0.63 -12.10 -14.85
C ALA A 358 1.05 -13.09 -15.94
N ARG A 359 2.14 -13.85 -15.73
CA ARG A 359 2.60 -14.88 -16.65
C ARG A 359 1.57 -15.98 -16.84
N GLY A 360 0.96 -16.45 -15.74
CA GLY A 360 -0.08 -17.47 -15.76
C GLY A 360 -1.38 -17.06 -16.51
N LEU A 361 -1.65 -15.76 -16.60
CA LEU A 361 -2.82 -15.21 -17.29
C LEU A 361 -2.51 -14.60 -18.67
N ARG A 362 -1.26 -14.69 -19.13
CA ARG A 362 -0.82 -14.03 -20.36
C ARG A 362 -1.68 -14.35 -21.57
N ASP A 363 -2.12 -15.60 -21.73
CA ASP A 363 -2.95 -16.05 -22.85
C ASP A 363 -4.38 -15.45 -22.83
N GLN A 364 -4.80 -14.90 -21.69
CA GLN A 364 -6.10 -14.27 -21.51
C GLN A 364 -6.05 -12.73 -21.67
N VAL A 365 -4.86 -12.16 -21.83
CA VAL A 365 -4.63 -10.71 -21.87
C VAL A 365 -3.86 -10.36 -23.13
N SER A 366 -4.50 -9.66 -24.06
CA SER A 366 -3.89 -9.30 -25.35
C SER A 366 -3.12 -7.97 -25.33
N THR A 367 -3.28 -7.19 -24.28
CA THR A 367 -2.61 -5.89 -24.09
C THR A 367 -1.28 -6.06 -23.36
N PRO A 368 -0.35 -5.09 -23.44
CA PRO A 368 0.78 -5.04 -22.52
C PRO A 368 0.31 -5.06 -21.06
N ILE A 369 1.07 -5.77 -20.21
CA ILE A 369 0.80 -5.84 -18.77
C ILE A 369 1.88 -5.06 -18.04
N VAL A 370 1.51 -4.16 -17.15
CA VAL A 370 2.39 -3.52 -16.18
C VAL A 370 2.18 -4.19 -14.82
N CYS A 371 3.18 -4.90 -14.33
CA CYS A 371 3.22 -5.38 -12.95
C CYS A 371 3.66 -4.24 -12.03
N LEU A 372 2.86 -3.89 -11.05
CA LEU A 372 3.19 -2.82 -10.11
C LEU A 372 4.15 -3.35 -9.05
N GLU A 373 5.31 -2.70 -8.94
CA GLU A 373 6.33 -3.04 -7.95
C GLU A 373 5.86 -2.68 -6.54
N THR A 374 6.09 -3.57 -5.57
CA THR A 374 5.68 -3.33 -4.18
C THR A 374 6.80 -2.70 -3.36
N ALA A 375 8.03 -3.23 -3.47
CA ALA A 375 9.16 -2.80 -2.68
C ALA A 375 10.49 -3.12 -3.38
N LEU A 376 11.61 -2.59 -2.85
CA LEU A 376 12.93 -3.05 -3.26
C LEU A 376 13.32 -4.37 -2.57
N PRO A 377 14.08 -5.23 -3.25
CA PRO A 377 14.52 -6.53 -2.73
C PRO A 377 15.23 -6.47 -1.38
N VAL A 378 15.98 -5.40 -1.09
CA VAL A 378 16.74 -5.21 0.15
C VAL A 378 15.88 -5.31 1.42
N LYS A 379 14.59 -5.06 1.32
CA LYS A 379 13.65 -5.17 2.46
C LYS A 379 13.37 -6.63 2.85
N PHE A 380 13.62 -7.59 1.96
CA PHE A 380 13.26 -9.00 2.10
C PHE A 380 14.46 -9.91 1.76
N ALA A 381 15.64 -9.55 2.29
CA ALA A 381 16.93 -10.16 1.97
C ALA A 381 16.94 -11.69 2.11
N ASP A 382 16.30 -12.24 3.14
CA ASP A 382 16.28 -13.70 3.38
C ASP A 382 15.64 -14.46 2.20
N THR A 383 14.52 -13.99 1.67
CA THR A 383 13.84 -14.61 0.53
C THR A 383 14.64 -14.44 -0.77
N ILE A 384 15.30 -13.29 -0.93
CA ILE A 384 16.17 -13.05 -2.08
C ILE A 384 17.38 -13.97 -2.04
N LEU A 385 18.01 -14.14 -0.88
CA LEU A 385 19.14 -15.05 -0.68
C LEU A 385 18.72 -16.50 -0.94
N GLU A 386 17.55 -16.93 -0.45
CA GLU A 386 16.98 -18.27 -0.74
C GLU A 386 16.80 -18.49 -2.24
N ALA A 387 16.27 -17.50 -2.95
CA ALA A 387 15.95 -17.61 -4.38
C ALA A 387 17.20 -17.57 -5.27
N THR A 388 18.16 -16.70 -4.96
CA THR A 388 19.27 -16.34 -5.87
C THR A 388 20.65 -16.79 -5.38
N GLY A 389 20.76 -17.19 -4.11
CA GLY A 389 22.05 -17.51 -3.47
C GLY A 389 22.92 -16.28 -3.19
N ARG A 390 22.40 -15.06 -3.31
CA ARG A 390 23.13 -13.81 -3.01
C ARG A 390 22.25 -12.82 -2.25
N GLU A 391 22.89 -11.98 -1.45
CA GLU A 391 22.25 -10.83 -0.82
C GLU A 391 21.82 -9.79 -1.89
N PRO A 392 20.68 -9.11 -1.69
CA PRO A 392 20.31 -7.99 -2.54
C PRO A 392 21.28 -6.81 -2.35
N ASP A 393 21.48 -6.04 -3.42
CA ASP A 393 22.32 -4.86 -3.35
C ASP A 393 21.67 -3.79 -2.47
N MET A 394 22.48 -3.16 -1.59
CA MET A 394 22.04 -2.03 -0.77
C MET A 394 22.08 -0.74 -1.61
N PRO A 395 20.94 -0.08 -1.88
CA PRO A 395 20.96 1.20 -2.58
C PRO A 395 21.77 2.25 -1.79
N GLU A 396 22.52 3.09 -2.51
CA GLU A 396 23.41 4.10 -1.91
C GLU A 396 22.68 5.02 -0.91
N ARG A 397 21.40 5.34 -1.19
CA ARG A 397 20.57 6.17 -0.30
C ARG A 397 20.32 5.56 1.08
N PHE A 398 20.59 4.27 1.26
CA PHE A 398 20.48 3.55 2.53
C PHE A 398 21.84 3.16 3.12
N ALA A 399 22.93 3.69 2.57
CA ALA A 399 24.28 3.40 3.11
C ALA A 399 24.36 3.78 4.58
N GLY A 400 24.84 2.84 5.41
CA GLY A 400 24.97 3.02 6.86
C GLY A 400 23.69 2.90 7.69
N ILE A 401 22.52 2.70 7.08
CA ILE A 401 21.23 2.60 7.82
C ILE A 401 21.24 1.46 8.84
N MET A 402 21.93 0.37 8.54
CA MET A 402 22.00 -0.81 9.41
C MET A 402 22.81 -0.57 10.69
N ASP A 403 23.72 0.41 10.68
CA ASP A 403 24.61 0.77 11.79
C ASP A 403 24.04 1.93 12.63
N ALA A 404 22.93 2.52 12.23
CA ALA A 404 22.31 3.65 12.92
C ALA A 404 21.84 3.23 14.34
N PRO A 405 21.99 4.11 15.35
CA PRO A 405 21.41 3.88 16.68
C PRO A 405 19.89 3.62 16.58
N ARG A 406 19.41 2.68 17.37
CA ARG A 406 17.98 2.32 17.36
C ARG A 406 17.23 3.00 18.50
N ARG A 407 16.16 3.72 18.17
CA ARG A 407 15.22 4.36 19.10
C ARG A 407 13.89 3.61 19.07
N VAL A 408 13.70 2.75 20.04
CA VAL A 408 12.44 2.01 20.25
C VAL A 408 12.25 1.83 21.75
N VAL A 409 11.00 1.89 22.19
CA VAL A 409 10.62 1.68 23.60
C VAL A 409 9.86 0.37 23.69
N ASP A 410 10.30 -0.52 24.56
CA ASP A 410 9.58 -1.75 24.85
C ASP A 410 8.47 -1.45 25.88
N LEU A 411 7.23 -1.74 25.54
CA LEU A 411 6.09 -1.62 26.44
C LEU A 411 5.35 -2.96 26.54
N PRO A 412 4.64 -3.20 27.66
CA PRO A 412 3.74 -4.34 27.75
C PRO A 412 2.57 -4.18 26.78
N ASN A 413 1.96 -5.29 26.38
CA ASN A 413 0.76 -5.32 25.56
C ASN A 413 -0.48 -4.87 26.38
N ASP A 414 -0.52 -3.58 26.69
CA ASP A 414 -1.52 -2.94 27.53
C ASP A 414 -1.90 -1.55 26.96
N ALA A 415 -3.17 -1.37 26.64
CA ALA A 415 -3.66 -0.14 26.02
C ALA A 415 -3.54 1.10 26.95
N ASP A 416 -3.67 0.93 28.27
CA ASP A 416 -3.59 2.05 29.20
C ASP A 416 -2.14 2.52 29.36
N VAL A 417 -1.18 1.59 29.36
CA VAL A 417 0.26 1.95 29.36
C VAL A 417 0.65 2.69 28.08
N VAL A 418 0.09 2.27 26.93
CA VAL A 418 0.33 2.97 25.65
C VAL A 418 -0.33 4.34 25.65
N LYS A 419 -1.54 4.50 26.22
CA LYS A 419 -2.17 5.82 26.38
C LYS A 419 -1.33 6.78 27.23
N ASP A 420 -0.80 6.31 28.35
CA ASP A 420 0.06 7.12 29.22
C ASP A 420 1.35 7.53 28.47
N PHE A 421 1.98 6.61 27.74
CA PHE A 421 3.15 6.93 26.93
C PHE A 421 2.84 7.99 25.86
N ILE A 422 1.68 7.90 25.19
CA ILE A 422 1.25 8.91 24.22
C ILE A 422 1.13 10.27 24.91
N LEU A 423 0.44 10.36 26.06
CA LEU A 423 0.26 11.62 26.79
C LEU A 423 1.57 12.32 27.16
N ASP A 424 2.59 11.55 27.52
CA ASP A 424 3.91 12.06 27.88
C ASP A 424 4.72 12.58 26.68
N ASN A 425 4.31 12.19 25.43
CA ASN A 425 5.10 12.43 24.22
C ASN A 425 4.30 13.16 23.11
N ILE A 426 3.06 13.60 23.36
CA ILE A 426 2.32 14.41 22.38
C ILE A 426 3.00 15.76 22.14
N ALA A 427 2.98 16.20 20.88
CA ALA A 427 3.42 17.53 20.50
C ALA A 427 2.58 18.58 21.25
N THR A 428 3.20 19.31 22.14
CA THR A 428 2.63 20.53 22.70
C THR A 428 2.80 21.66 21.69
N LYS A 429 1.78 22.51 21.55
CA LYS A 429 1.86 23.73 20.71
C LYS A 429 2.97 24.64 21.15
#